data_b371fa7be17b512c754647a59f68f2ef
#
_entry.id   b371fa7be17b512c754647a59f68f2ef
#
_cell.length_a   1.000
_cell.length_b   1.000
_cell.length_c   1.000
_cell.angle_alpha   90.00
_cell.angle_beta   90.00
_cell.angle_gamma   90.00
#
_symmetry.space_group_name_H-M   'P 1'
#
loop_
_entity.id
_entity.type
_entity.pdbx_description
1 polymer ?
#
loop_
_entity_poly.entity_id
_entity_poly.type
_entity_poly.pdbx_seq_one_letter_code
_entity_poly.pdbx_strand_id
1 'polypeptide(L)'
;GEDMAKIVVMGAGIGGISQVYELRKALGKEHEVVLVGDSDHFEFTPSNPWVAVGWRKAEQIKVDLPELMSKYGIEFNGNGVRRLHADDNRLELNDDASLTYDYLVIATGPKLAFNEVNGLGPDGYTQSVCKTGHAATANLDFNKLVADPGPVIVGAAPMASCFGPAYEYLFILDTELKKRKIRDKIEMHFVTPEPYIGHLGLDGVGDTKSMLESEMRDRHVHWTTNAKITKVEDGKMHFTEVDDSGADKKQHELEFKHSMILPAFKGVDAVMDIEGLTNPRGFILIDDFQRNPKYQNIFAVGVCVAIPPVNATPIATGAPKTGYMIESMVTATTHNLANLLQGKEPDERGSWNAVCLADFGDTGVAFVALPQIPPRNTNWASRGKWVHLAKVAYEKYFLHKVRAAKTEPYYEKTIMKLIGVERLKESR
;
A
#
# COMPACT_ATOMS: atom_id res chain seq x y z
N GLY A 1 15.67 -26.44 29.09
CA GLY A 1 15.09 -25.40 28.35
C GLY A 1 15.42 -25.50 26.89
N GLU A 2 14.39 -25.45 26.09
CA GLU A 2 14.58 -25.34 24.67
C GLU A 2 15.23 -24.01 24.35
N ASP A 3 16.08 -23.99 23.32
CA ASP A 3 16.89 -22.83 22.99
C ASP A 3 16.01 -21.63 22.61
N MET A 4 16.33 -20.46 23.18
CA MET A 4 15.71 -19.21 22.82
C MET A 4 16.05 -18.87 21.37
N ALA A 5 15.04 -18.70 20.52
CA ALA A 5 15.22 -18.25 19.15
C ALA A 5 15.13 -16.74 19.05
N LYS A 6 15.84 -16.19 18.09
CA LYS A 6 15.81 -14.78 17.75
C LYS A 6 15.06 -14.61 16.43
N ILE A 7 13.94 -13.90 16.48
CA ILE A 7 13.10 -13.61 15.32
C ILE A 7 13.24 -12.12 14.99
N VAL A 8 13.71 -11.82 13.80
CA VAL A 8 13.86 -10.45 13.32
C VAL A 8 12.75 -10.15 12.31
N VAL A 9 12.06 -9.04 12.49
CA VAL A 9 11.08 -8.51 11.55
C VAL A 9 11.69 -7.29 10.88
N MET A 10 11.84 -7.36 9.58
CA MET A 10 12.47 -6.34 8.74
C MET A 10 11.40 -5.45 8.10
N GLY A 11 11.27 -4.24 8.61
CA GLY A 11 10.28 -3.26 8.15
C GLY A 11 9.29 -2.90 9.25
N ALA A 12 9.09 -1.59 9.49
CA ALA A 12 8.29 -1.05 10.59
C ALA A 12 7.02 -0.32 10.10
N GLY A 13 6.43 -0.77 9.00
CA GLY A 13 5.13 -0.33 8.52
C GLY A 13 3.99 -1.13 9.15
N ILE A 14 2.83 -1.08 8.51
CA ILE A 14 1.61 -1.78 8.98
C ILE A 14 1.87 -3.28 9.20
N GLY A 15 2.52 -3.93 8.23
CA GLY A 15 2.84 -5.35 8.32
C GLY A 15 3.83 -5.66 9.44
N GLY A 16 4.92 -4.91 9.52
CA GLY A 16 5.99 -5.16 10.50
C GLY A 16 5.56 -4.93 11.94
N ILE A 17 4.85 -3.83 12.20
CA ILE A 17 4.32 -3.52 13.54
C ILE A 17 3.31 -4.58 13.98
N SER A 18 2.37 -4.92 13.11
CA SER A 18 1.39 -5.98 13.40
C SER A 18 2.10 -7.31 13.68
N GLN A 19 3.13 -7.61 12.90
CA GLN A 19 3.87 -8.86 13.02
C GLN A 19 4.59 -8.98 14.37
N VAL A 20 5.28 -7.96 14.83
CA VAL A 20 5.99 -8.05 16.11
C VAL A 20 5.03 -8.14 17.30
N TYR A 21 3.88 -7.48 17.24
CA TYR A 21 2.87 -7.58 18.28
C TYR A 21 2.24 -8.97 18.33
N GLU A 22 1.89 -9.52 17.17
CA GLU A 22 1.36 -10.88 17.08
C GLU A 22 2.37 -11.92 17.58
N LEU A 23 3.64 -11.79 17.19
CA LEU A 23 4.71 -12.68 17.63
C LEU A 23 4.91 -12.58 19.15
N ARG A 24 4.96 -11.37 19.70
CA ARG A 24 5.14 -11.19 21.14
C ARG A 24 3.97 -11.82 21.93
N LYS A 25 2.76 -11.67 21.43
CA LYS A 25 1.58 -12.30 22.05
C LYS A 25 1.63 -13.82 21.96
N ALA A 26 1.94 -14.37 20.80
CA ALA A 26 1.95 -15.82 20.57
C ALA A 26 3.10 -16.53 21.28
N LEU A 27 4.27 -15.91 21.34
CA LEU A 27 5.51 -16.52 21.86
C LEU A 27 5.80 -16.15 23.30
N GLY A 28 5.07 -15.19 23.88
CA GLY A 28 5.34 -14.70 25.24
C GLY A 28 6.76 -14.12 25.33
N LYS A 29 7.48 -14.45 26.43
CA LYS A 29 8.85 -13.98 26.68
C LYS A 29 9.90 -15.08 26.41
N GLU A 30 9.50 -16.18 25.82
CA GLU A 30 10.38 -17.34 25.59
C GLU A 30 11.38 -17.12 24.46
N HIS A 31 11.05 -16.20 23.55
CA HIS A 31 11.88 -15.91 22.38
C HIS A 31 12.12 -14.42 22.23
N GLU A 32 13.22 -14.08 21.59
CA GLU A 32 13.60 -12.71 21.30
C GLU A 32 12.93 -12.22 20.01
N VAL A 33 12.29 -11.06 20.07
CA VAL A 33 11.65 -10.43 18.90
C VAL A 33 12.29 -9.06 18.68
N VAL A 34 12.78 -8.84 17.47
CA VAL A 34 13.48 -7.62 17.07
C VAL A 34 12.74 -7.00 15.87
N LEU A 35 12.50 -5.70 15.93
CA LEU A 35 11.96 -4.92 14.82
C LEU A 35 13.05 -4.02 14.25
N VAL A 36 13.26 -4.07 12.93
CA VAL A 36 14.19 -3.17 12.23
C VAL A 36 13.39 -2.25 11.31
N GLY A 37 13.54 -0.94 11.50
CA GLY A 37 12.92 0.08 10.66
C GLY A 37 13.96 0.99 10.03
N ASP A 38 13.52 1.78 9.05
CA ASP A 38 14.35 2.78 8.36
C ASP A 38 14.45 4.10 9.13
N SER A 39 13.61 4.28 10.15
CA SER A 39 13.56 5.45 11.02
C SER A 39 13.00 5.04 12.37
N ASP A 40 12.92 5.99 13.30
CA ASP A 40 12.37 5.76 14.65
C ASP A 40 10.84 5.90 14.70
N HIS A 41 10.16 5.96 13.55
CA HIS A 41 8.72 6.21 13.50
C HIS A 41 7.96 5.12 12.77
N PHE A 42 6.74 4.87 13.24
CA PHE A 42 5.67 4.28 12.43
C PHE A 42 4.89 5.40 11.75
N GLU A 43 4.54 5.22 10.48
CA GLU A 43 3.70 6.14 9.72
C GLU A 43 2.44 5.43 9.24
N PHE A 44 1.26 6.00 9.55
CA PHE A 44 0.00 5.46 9.05
C PHE A 44 -0.27 5.98 7.64
N THR A 45 0.34 5.34 6.64
CA THR A 45 0.33 5.76 5.24
C THR A 45 -1.06 5.88 4.59
N PRO A 46 -2.10 5.11 5.00
CA PRO A 46 -3.44 5.31 4.43
C PRO A 46 -4.02 6.72 4.61
N SER A 47 -3.53 7.49 5.57
CA SER A 47 -3.97 8.88 5.78
C SER A 47 -3.14 9.91 5.01
N ASN A 48 -2.14 9.50 4.23
CA ASN A 48 -1.30 10.42 3.48
C ASN A 48 -2.08 11.34 2.52
N PRO A 49 -3.11 10.88 1.79
CA PRO A 49 -3.92 11.79 0.98
C PRO A 49 -4.53 12.95 1.78
N TRP A 50 -4.90 12.72 3.03
CA TRP A 50 -5.41 13.78 3.92
C TRP A 50 -4.32 14.78 4.33
N VAL A 51 -3.10 14.29 4.53
CA VAL A 51 -1.96 15.18 4.79
C VAL A 51 -1.71 16.09 3.59
N ALA A 52 -1.77 15.53 2.38
CA ALA A 52 -1.51 16.29 1.15
C ALA A 52 -2.49 17.45 0.93
N VAL A 53 -3.73 17.33 1.38
CA VAL A 53 -4.74 18.43 1.27
C VAL A 53 -4.92 19.23 2.55
N GLY A 54 -4.14 18.95 3.60
CA GLY A 54 -4.15 19.71 4.84
C GLY A 54 -5.21 19.29 5.86
N TRP A 55 -5.86 18.13 5.68
CA TRP A 55 -6.85 17.61 6.64
C TRP A 55 -6.20 16.91 7.84
N ARG A 56 -4.93 16.61 7.72
CA ARG A 56 -4.07 16.08 8.80
C ARG A 56 -2.72 16.76 8.72
N LYS A 57 -2.08 16.88 9.87
CA LYS A 57 -0.65 17.18 9.95
C LYS A 57 0.12 15.86 10.01
N ALA A 58 1.34 15.86 9.47
CA ALA A 58 2.19 14.65 9.45
C ALA A 58 2.35 14.02 10.83
N GLU A 59 2.50 14.82 11.88
CA GLU A 59 2.69 14.35 13.25
C GLU A 59 1.49 13.57 13.80
N GLN A 60 0.29 13.85 13.29
CA GLN A 60 -0.94 13.19 13.75
C GLN A 60 -1.02 11.71 13.35
N ILE A 61 -0.27 11.31 12.34
CA ILE A 61 -0.30 9.94 11.81
C ILE A 61 1.01 9.20 12.02
N LYS A 62 1.89 9.72 12.88
CA LYS A 62 3.17 9.11 13.25
C LYS A 62 3.14 8.63 14.69
N VAL A 63 3.90 7.58 14.97
CA VAL A 63 4.09 7.06 16.32
C VAL A 63 5.59 6.79 16.54
N ASP A 64 6.16 7.33 17.62
CA ASP A 64 7.56 7.07 17.99
C ASP A 64 7.72 5.64 18.50
N LEU A 65 8.72 4.93 18.01
CA LEU A 65 8.86 3.50 18.23
C LEU A 65 9.83 3.09 19.33
N PRO A 66 10.99 3.73 19.57
CA PRO A 66 12.00 3.18 20.50
C PRO A 66 11.46 2.86 21.90
N GLU A 67 10.86 3.83 22.58
CA GLU A 67 10.30 3.65 23.92
C GLU A 67 9.12 2.69 23.93
N LEU A 68 8.26 2.79 22.91
CA LEU A 68 7.07 1.96 22.77
C LEU A 68 7.45 0.48 22.61
N MET A 69 8.43 0.19 21.74
CA MET A 69 8.89 -1.18 21.53
C MET A 69 9.53 -1.74 22.80
N SER A 70 10.36 -0.96 23.47
CA SER A 70 10.97 -1.35 24.74
C SER A 70 9.91 -1.69 25.80
N LYS A 71 8.85 -0.88 25.89
CA LYS A 71 7.74 -1.11 26.81
C LYS A 71 7.08 -2.48 26.61
N TYR A 72 7.00 -2.94 25.36
CA TYR A 72 6.39 -4.22 25.02
C TYR A 72 7.39 -5.37 24.86
N GLY A 73 8.63 -5.16 25.29
CA GLY A 73 9.65 -6.21 25.27
C GLY A 73 10.12 -6.57 23.85
N ILE A 74 10.05 -5.61 22.94
CA ILE A 74 10.52 -5.76 21.56
C ILE A 74 11.78 -4.91 21.39
N GLU A 75 12.88 -5.54 20.98
CA GLU A 75 14.09 -4.82 20.64
C GLU A 75 13.87 -4.06 19.32
N PHE A 76 14.31 -2.80 19.25
CA PHE A 76 14.09 -1.95 18.09
C PHE A 76 15.39 -1.36 17.57
N ASN A 77 15.57 -1.36 16.25
CA ASN A 77 16.68 -0.72 15.58
C ASN A 77 16.14 0.09 14.38
N GLY A 78 16.37 1.39 14.39
CA GLY A 78 15.87 2.33 13.37
C GLY A 78 16.86 2.69 12.29
N ASN A 79 18.00 1.99 12.17
CA ASN A 79 19.08 2.36 11.23
C ASN A 79 18.89 1.80 9.82
N GLY A 80 17.85 0.98 9.59
CA GLY A 80 17.60 0.39 8.29
C GLY A 80 18.55 -0.71 7.88
N VAL A 81 18.16 -1.50 6.89
CA VAL A 81 18.93 -2.62 6.36
C VAL A 81 19.57 -2.21 5.05
N ARG A 82 20.90 -2.34 4.97
CA ARG A 82 21.66 -2.13 3.73
C ARG A 82 21.60 -3.37 2.84
N ARG A 83 21.82 -4.55 3.43
CA ARG A 83 21.82 -5.79 2.67
C ARG A 83 21.44 -6.99 3.53
N LEU A 84 20.61 -7.86 2.98
CA LEU A 84 20.33 -9.19 3.54
C LEU A 84 21.38 -10.17 3.02
N HIS A 85 22.07 -10.83 3.95
CA HIS A 85 22.98 -11.94 3.67
C HIS A 85 22.28 -13.25 4.08
N ALA A 86 21.39 -13.73 3.20
CA ALA A 86 20.49 -14.83 3.50
C ALA A 86 21.23 -16.16 3.77
N ASP A 87 22.38 -16.37 3.14
CA ASP A 87 23.19 -17.59 3.37
C ASP A 87 23.86 -17.59 4.76
N ASP A 88 24.06 -16.41 5.34
CA ASP A 88 24.72 -16.23 6.63
C ASP A 88 23.74 -15.91 7.78
N ASN A 89 22.44 -15.92 7.54
CA ASN A 89 21.40 -15.56 8.51
C ASN A 89 21.67 -14.21 9.17
N ARG A 90 21.98 -13.19 8.37
CA ARG A 90 22.48 -11.91 8.84
C ARG A 90 21.94 -10.76 8.02
N LEU A 91 21.61 -9.67 8.72
CA LEU A 91 21.33 -8.35 8.13
C LEU A 91 22.52 -7.43 8.35
N GLU A 92 22.98 -6.78 7.29
CA GLU A 92 23.91 -5.67 7.36
C GLU A 92 23.11 -4.38 7.43
N LEU A 93 23.33 -3.60 8.50
CA LEU A 93 22.60 -2.35 8.73
C LEU A 93 23.32 -1.16 8.12
N ASN A 94 22.63 -0.03 7.96
CA ASN A 94 23.20 1.16 7.34
C ASN A 94 24.33 1.81 8.17
N ASP A 95 24.40 1.53 9.49
CA ASP A 95 25.47 1.97 10.38
C ASP A 95 26.65 1.00 10.46
N ASP A 96 26.76 0.07 9.51
CA ASP A 96 27.76 -1.00 9.43
C ASP A 96 27.64 -2.09 10.50
N ALA A 97 26.66 -2.00 11.39
CA ALA A 97 26.38 -3.08 12.34
C ALA A 97 25.76 -4.30 11.64
N SER A 98 25.94 -5.45 12.24
CA SER A 98 25.32 -6.70 11.81
C SER A 98 24.28 -7.17 12.82
N LEU A 99 23.18 -7.72 12.32
CA LEU A 99 22.11 -8.32 13.12
C LEU A 99 21.85 -9.72 12.61
N THR A 100 22.13 -10.72 13.44
CA THR A 100 21.86 -12.12 13.10
C THR A 100 20.45 -12.51 13.51
N TYR A 101 19.92 -13.58 12.91
CA TYR A 101 18.59 -14.09 13.21
C TYR A 101 18.58 -15.63 13.11
N ASP A 102 17.66 -16.25 13.86
CA ASP A 102 17.27 -17.64 13.63
C ASP A 102 16.14 -17.71 12.61
N TYR A 103 15.18 -16.78 12.70
CA TYR A 103 14.10 -16.60 11.74
C TYR A 103 13.97 -15.14 11.36
N LEU A 104 13.65 -14.90 10.09
CA LEU A 104 13.45 -13.56 9.54
C LEU A 104 12.06 -13.47 8.93
N VAL A 105 11.34 -12.38 9.25
CA VAL A 105 10.11 -12.00 8.53
C VAL A 105 10.39 -10.72 7.77
N ILE A 106 10.29 -10.76 6.46
CA ILE A 106 10.47 -9.58 5.60
C ILE A 106 9.12 -8.89 5.45
N ALA A 107 9.04 -7.64 5.90
CA ALA A 107 7.82 -6.82 5.87
C ALA A 107 8.15 -5.38 5.45
N THR A 108 9.05 -5.23 4.47
CA THR A 108 9.68 -3.96 4.11
C THR A 108 8.76 -2.98 3.39
N GLY A 109 7.61 -3.40 2.89
CA GLY A 109 6.88 -2.60 1.91
C GLY A 109 7.63 -2.55 0.56
N PRO A 110 7.26 -1.61 -0.32
CA PRO A 110 7.87 -1.51 -1.64
C PRO A 110 8.99 -0.48 -1.69
N LYS A 111 9.87 -0.61 -2.70
CA LYS A 111 10.63 0.51 -3.23
C LYS A 111 9.77 1.22 -4.27
N LEU A 112 9.73 2.54 -4.22
CA LEU A 112 8.98 3.37 -5.15
C LEU A 112 9.81 3.59 -6.41
N ALA A 113 9.35 3.06 -7.55
CA ALA A 113 10.12 3.03 -8.79
C ALA A 113 9.88 4.28 -9.66
N PHE A 114 9.98 5.48 -9.06
CA PHE A 114 9.81 6.74 -9.80
C PHE A 114 10.82 6.89 -10.93
N ASN A 115 12.03 6.36 -10.77
CA ASN A 115 13.09 6.47 -11.77
C ASN A 115 12.82 5.65 -13.05
N GLU A 116 11.79 4.85 -13.09
CA GLU A 116 11.39 4.13 -14.31
C GLU A 116 10.75 5.04 -15.35
N VAL A 117 10.33 6.25 -14.95
CA VAL A 117 9.81 7.28 -15.84
C VAL A 117 10.59 8.58 -15.62
N ASN A 118 11.20 9.12 -16.69
CA ASN A 118 11.99 10.34 -16.60
C ASN A 118 11.13 11.53 -16.14
N GLY A 119 11.55 12.20 -15.07
CA GLY A 119 10.88 13.37 -14.50
C GLY A 119 9.74 13.05 -13.52
N LEU A 120 9.43 11.78 -13.28
CA LEU A 120 8.36 11.36 -12.38
C LEU A 120 8.80 11.43 -10.92
N GLY A 121 7.88 11.83 -10.05
CA GLY A 121 8.03 11.74 -8.60
C GLY A 121 8.51 13.02 -7.92
N PRO A 122 8.68 12.99 -6.57
CA PRO A 122 9.05 14.15 -5.77
C PRO A 122 10.43 14.75 -6.11
N ASP A 123 11.35 13.94 -6.60
CA ASP A 123 12.66 14.43 -7.07
C ASP A 123 12.60 14.95 -8.51
N GLY A 124 11.48 14.75 -9.16
CA GLY A 124 11.17 15.28 -10.49
C GLY A 124 10.10 16.37 -10.42
N TYR A 125 9.01 16.17 -11.15
CA TYR A 125 7.99 17.20 -11.35
C TYR A 125 6.59 16.82 -10.89
N THR A 126 6.41 15.63 -10.30
CA THR A 126 5.12 15.21 -9.74
C THR A 126 5.21 14.96 -8.24
N GLN A 127 4.08 14.91 -7.57
CA GLN A 127 3.97 14.67 -6.15
C GLN A 127 3.68 13.20 -5.84
N SER A 128 3.77 12.86 -4.56
CA SER A 128 3.51 11.51 -4.06
C SER A 128 2.77 11.55 -2.74
N VAL A 129 1.94 10.53 -2.51
CA VAL A 129 1.29 10.26 -1.22
C VAL A 129 1.73 8.92 -0.64
N CYS A 130 2.75 8.31 -1.21
CA CYS A 130 3.22 6.98 -0.78
C CYS A 130 3.98 7.01 0.54
N LYS A 131 4.56 8.15 0.92
CA LYS A 131 5.24 8.38 2.19
C LYS A 131 4.71 9.65 2.82
N THR A 132 4.73 9.71 4.16
CA THR A 132 4.21 10.88 4.87
C THR A 132 5.00 12.15 4.56
N GLY A 133 6.33 12.04 4.43
CA GLY A 133 7.17 13.17 3.99
C GLY A 133 6.83 13.66 2.58
N HIS A 134 6.52 12.75 1.67
CA HIS A 134 6.07 13.09 0.32
C HIS A 134 4.71 13.81 0.36
N ALA A 135 3.79 13.37 1.21
CA ALA A 135 2.48 14.00 1.36
C ALA A 135 2.58 15.41 1.94
N ALA A 136 3.48 15.63 2.89
CA ALA A 136 3.76 16.96 3.44
C ALA A 136 4.30 17.91 2.37
N THR A 137 5.19 17.42 1.50
CA THR A 137 5.68 18.20 0.34
C THR A 137 4.57 18.45 -0.67
N ALA A 138 3.71 17.45 -0.93
CA ALA A 138 2.55 17.59 -1.80
C ALA A 138 1.59 18.68 -1.28
N ASN A 139 1.47 18.83 0.04
CA ASN A 139 0.64 19.88 0.63
C ASN A 139 1.19 21.28 0.30
N LEU A 140 2.50 21.46 0.31
CA LEU A 140 3.10 22.74 -0.09
C LEU A 140 2.79 23.05 -1.56
N ASP A 141 2.86 22.06 -2.43
CA ASP A 141 2.53 22.21 -3.85
C ASP A 141 1.03 22.46 -4.06
N PHE A 142 0.19 21.77 -3.29
CA PHE A 142 -1.26 22.03 -3.26
C PHE A 142 -1.58 23.49 -2.88
N ASN A 143 -0.88 24.03 -1.91
CA ASN A 143 -1.07 25.44 -1.53
C ASN A 143 -0.67 26.40 -2.65
N LYS A 144 0.36 26.07 -3.44
CA LYS A 144 0.72 26.83 -4.65
C LYS A 144 -0.38 26.76 -5.69
N LEU A 145 -1.00 25.60 -5.88
CA LEU A 145 -2.14 25.41 -6.79
C LEU A 145 -3.32 26.31 -6.37
N VAL A 146 -3.61 26.38 -5.07
CA VAL A 146 -4.70 27.22 -4.53
C VAL A 146 -4.42 28.70 -4.80
N ALA A 147 -3.17 29.14 -4.65
CA ALA A 147 -2.76 30.52 -4.90
C ALA A 147 -2.75 30.90 -6.39
N ASP A 148 -2.45 29.93 -7.26
CA ASP A 148 -2.36 30.12 -8.72
C ASP A 148 -3.00 28.90 -9.42
N PRO A 149 -4.34 28.87 -9.52
CA PRO A 149 -5.07 27.73 -10.09
C PRO A 149 -4.71 27.42 -11.53
N GLY A 150 -4.64 26.14 -11.84
CA GLY A 150 -4.39 25.63 -13.17
C GLY A 150 -4.68 24.13 -13.25
N PRO A 151 -4.36 23.45 -14.38
CA PRO A 151 -4.72 22.06 -14.58
C PRO A 151 -4.05 21.11 -13.57
N VAL A 152 -4.76 20.04 -13.24
CA VAL A 152 -4.31 18.99 -12.32
C VAL A 152 -4.34 17.65 -13.05
N ILE A 153 -3.26 16.86 -12.92
CA ILE A 153 -3.20 15.49 -13.42
C ILE A 153 -2.94 14.56 -12.23
N VAL A 154 -3.82 13.58 -12.05
CA VAL A 154 -3.66 12.50 -11.07
C VAL A 154 -3.70 11.17 -11.81
N GLY A 155 -2.97 10.19 -11.35
CA GLY A 155 -3.02 8.88 -11.98
C GLY A 155 -1.94 7.93 -11.50
N ALA A 156 -1.55 7.04 -12.40
CA ALA A 156 -0.59 6.00 -12.10
C ALA A 156 0.33 5.72 -13.30
N ALA A 157 1.56 5.31 -13.00
CA ALA A 157 2.55 4.93 -13.99
C ALA A 157 2.34 3.48 -14.45
N PRO A 158 2.91 3.08 -15.61
CA PRO A 158 2.94 1.68 -16.01
C PRO A 158 3.50 0.77 -14.90
N MET A 159 2.99 -0.43 -14.79
CA MET A 159 3.34 -1.41 -13.76
C MET A 159 2.87 -1.06 -12.34
N ALA A 160 2.16 0.03 -12.14
CA ALA A 160 1.56 0.32 -10.84
C ALA A 160 0.62 -0.81 -10.40
N SER A 161 0.55 -1.06 -9.11
CA SER A 161 -0.26 -2.14 -8.53
C SER A 161 -1.34 -1.65 -7.58
N CYS A 162 -1.23 -0.42 -7.09
CA CYS A 162 -2.15 0.11 -6.10
C CYS A 162 -2.82 1.36 -6.67
N PHE A 163 -4.05 1.21 -7.16
CA PHE A 163 -4.79 2.29 -7.84
C PHE A 163 -5.74 3.04 -6.92
N GLY A 164 -6.20 2.39 -5.85
CA GLY A 164 -7.11 3.02 -4.88
C GLY A 164 -6.68 4.40 -4.42
N PRO A 165 -5.44 4.60 -3.99
CA PRO A 165 -4.96 5.91 -3.56
C PRO A 165 -4.98 6.99 -4.65
N ALA A 166 -4.87 6.63 -5.93
CA ALA A 166 -4.98 7.60 -7.02
C ALA A 166 -6.41 8.14 -7.15
N TYR A 167 -7.41 7.24 -7.15
CA TYR A 167 -8.83 7.64 -7.14
C TYR A 167 -9.16 8.44 -5.89
N GLU A 168 -8.70 7.99 -4.74
CA GLU A 168 -8.92 8.65 -3.46
C GLU A 168 -8.37 10.08 -3.49
N TYR A 169 -7.12 10.26 -3.89
CA TYR A 169 -6.50 11.57 -3.97
C TYR A 169 -7.22 12.51 -4.96
N LEU A 170 -7.57 11.98 -6.14
CA LEU A 170 -8.30 12.73 -7.16
C LEU A 170 -9.59 13.33 -6.61
N PHE A 171 -10.40 12.52 -5.96
CA PHE A 171 -11.71 12.94 -5.48
C PHE A 171 -11.64 13.76 -4.19
N ILE A 172 -10.64 13.53 -3.35
CA ILE A 172 -10.33 14.38 -2.19
C ILE A 172 -9.94 15.79 -2.65
N LEU A 173 -9.11 15.88 -3.71
CA LEU A 173 -8.78 17.19 -4.31
C LEU A 173 -10.04 17.92 -4.78
N ASP A 174 -10.91 17.24 -5.51
CA ASP A 174 -12.17 17.82 -5.98
C ASP A 174 -13.00 18.35 -4.79
N THR A 175 -13.15 17.56 -3.74
CA THR A 175 -13.89 17.94 -2.55
C THR A 175 -13.29 19.16 -1.87
N GLU A 176 -11.96 19.21 -1.69
CA GLU A 176 -11.29 20.34 -1.03
C GLU A 176 -11.34 21.61 -1.89
N LEU A 177 -11.12 21.47 -3.20
CA LEU A 177 -11.19 22.63 -4.11
C LEU A 177 -12.59 23.23 -4.19
N LYS A 178 -13.64 22.40 -4.08
CA LYS A 178 -15.02 22.87 -3.97
C LYS A 178 -15.26 23.64 -2.68
N LYS A 179 -14.76 23.16 -1.55
CA LYS A 179 -14.83 23.86 -0.26
C LYS A 179 -14.17 25.22 -0.33
N ARG A 180 -13.08 25.33 -1.07
CA ARG A 180 -12.35 26.60 -1.28
C ARG A 180 -12.95 27.46 -2.39
N LYS A 181 -14.01 27.00 -3.06
CA LYS A 181 -14.72 27.71 -4.12
C LYS A 181 -13.86 28.06 -5.33
N ILE A 182 -12.87 27.22 -5.65
CA ILE A 182 -11.99 27.41 -6.79
C ILE A 182 -11.99 26.21 -7.77
N ARG A 183 -12.82 25.21 -7.51
CA ARG A 183 -12.86 23.98 -8.36
C ARG A 183 -13.12 24.31 -9.84
N ASP A 184 -13.95 25.28 -10.14
CA ASP A 184 -14.30 25.72 -11.50
C ASP A 184 -13.12 26.35 -12.26
N LYS A 185 -12.06 26.74 -11.58
CA LYS A 185 -10.83 27.28 -12.20
C LYS A 185 -9.79 26.20 -12.50
N ILE A 186 -10.11 24.96 -12.20
CA ILE A 186 -9.15 23.86 -12.27
C ILE A 186 -9.72 22.73 -13.10
N GLU A 187 -9.07 22.45 -14.25
CA GLU A 187 -9.35 21.24 -15.03
C GLU A 187 -8.63 20.06 -14.39
N MET A 188 -9.32 18.93 -14.27
CA MET A 188 -8.77 17.72 -13.68
C MET A 188 -8.80 16.58 -14.69
N HIS A 189 -7.66 15.90 -14.83
CA HIS A 189 -7.50 14.77 -15.73
C HIS A 189 -6.87 13.59 -14.98
N PHE A 190 -7.47 12.41 -15.15
CA PHE A 190 -6.97 11.15 -14.60
C PHE A 190 -6.29 10.35 -15.69
N VAL A 191 -5.03 9.98 -15.49
CA VAL A 191 -4.21 9.25 -16.48
C VAL A 191 -3.80 7.92 -15.87
N THR A 192 -4.23 6.79 -16.47
CA THR A 192 -4.03 5.49 -15.86
C THR A 192 -3.67 4.41 -16.89
N PRO A 193 -2.75 3.48 -16.55
CA PRO A 193 -2.46 2.33 -17.39
C PRO A 193 -3.56 1.28 -17.36
N GLU A 194 -4.54 1.40 -16.46
CA GLU A 194 -5.69 0.50 -16.42
C GLU A 194 -6.39 0.47 -17.78
N PRO A 195 -6.89 -0.70 -18.25
CA PRO A 195 -7.62 -0.77 -19.52
C PRO A 195 -9.00 -0.11 -19.48
N TYR A 196 -9.53 0.12 -18.27
CA TYR A 196 -10.78 0.86 -18.04
C TYR A 196 -10.79 1.40 -16.62
N ILE A 197 -11.56 2.45 -16.38
CA ILE A 197 -11.73 3.03 -15.04
C ILE A 197 -12.34 2.00 -14.11
N GLY A 198 -11.76 1.86 -12.94
CA GLY A 198 -12.24 0.89 -11.93
C GLY A 198 -11.73 -0.52 -12.11
N HIS A 199 -10.77 -0.75 -13.02
CA HIS A 199 -10.07 -2.03 -13.13
C HIS A 199 -9.31 -2.36 -11.84
N LEU A 200 -8.60 -1.39 -11.26
CA LEU A 200 -7.94 -1.45 -9.95
C LEU A 200 -6.81 -2.50 -9.85
N GLY A 201 -6.34 -3.06 -10.94
CA GLY A 201 -5.43 -4.21 -10.94
C GLY A 201 -6.13 -5.52 -10.56
N LEU A 202 -7.46 -5.52 -10.54
CA LEU A 202 -8.31 -6.63 -10.08
C LEU A 202 -9.30 -7.10 -11.15
N ASP A 203 -9.22 -6.56 -12.37
CA ASP A 203 -10.20 -6.73 -13.43
C ASP A 203 -11.61 -6.28 -12.99
N GLY A 204 -11.64 -5.20 -12.20
CA GLY A 204 -12.84 -4.67 -11.59
C GLY A 204 -13.32 -5.50 -10.40
N VAL A 205 -14.14 -4.90 -9.56
CA VAL A 205 -14.78 -5.57 -8.43
C VAL A 205 -16.24 -5.10 -8.37
N GLY A 206 -17.20 -6.02 -8.60
CA GLY A 206 -18.58 -5.62 -8.71
C GLY A 206 -18.76 -4.50 -9.73
N ASP A 207 -19.45 -3.44 -9.36
CA ASP A 207 -19.75 -2.30 -10.23
C ASP A 207 -18.71 -1.17 -10.17
N THR A 208 -17.46 -1.43 -9.79
CA THR A 208 -16.44 -0.38 -9.63
C THR A 208 -16.26 0.45 -10.90
N LYS A 209 -16.33 -0.14 -12.08
CA LYS A 209 -16.25 0.61 -13.34
C LYS A 209 -17.35 1.68 -13.42
N SER A 210 -18.59 1.28 -13.29
CA SER A 210 -19.75 2.19 -13.38
C SER A 210 -19.74 3.23 -12.27
N MET A 211 -19.41 2.83 -11.04
CA MET A 211 -19.36 3.73 -9.89
C MET A 211 -18.30 4.81 -10.05
N LEU A 212 -17.09 4.45 -10.44
CA LEU A 212 -15.98 5.39 -10.56
C LEU A 212 -16.09 6.27 -11.80
N GLU A 213 -16.59 5.74 -12.92
CA GLU A 213 -16.90 6.58 -14.09
C GLU A 213 -17.98 7.61 -13.77
N SER A 214 -19.02 7.19 -13.02
CA SER A 214 -20.09 8.10 -12.58
C SER A 214 -19.54 9.21 -11.70
N GLU A 215 -18.69 8.89 -10.73
CA GLU A 215 -18.05 9.90 -9.89
C GLU A 215 -17.21 10.87 -10.72
N MET A 216 -16.46 10.37 -11.70
CA MET A 216 -15.66 11.23 -12.58
C MET A 216 -16.52 12.18 -13.39
N ARG A 217 -17.63 11.69 -13.96
CA ARG A 217 -18.56 12.54 -14.72
C ARG A 217 -19.20 13.59 -13.83
N ASP A 218 -19.70 13.18 -12.65
CA ASP A 218 -20.36 14.10 -11.71
C ASP A 218 -19.41 15.17 -11.18
N ARG A 219 -18.13 14.86 -11.10
CA ARG A 219 -17.09 15.76 -10.61
C ARG A 219 -16.32 16.48 -11.73
N HIS A 220 -16.76 16.35 -12.97
CA HIS A 220 -16.15 16.96 -14.15
C HIS A 220 -14.66 16.64 -14.28
N VAL A 221 -14.32 15.37 -14.13
CA VAL A 221 -12.97 14.85 -14.32
C VAL A 221 -12.88 14.15 -15.67
N HIS A 222 -11.92 14.54 -16.49
CA HIS A 222 -11.59 13.83 -17.73
C HIS A 222 -10.66 12.66 -17.41
N TRP A 223 -10.68 11.61 -18.24
CA TRP A 223 -9.75 10.50 -18.03
C TRP A 223 -9.23 9.92 -19.35
N THR A 224 -8.05 9.33 -19.26
CA THR A 224 -7.46 8.49 -20.32
C THR A 224 -7.02 7.18 -19.70
N THR A 225 -7.58 6.08 -20.18
CA THR A 225 -7.19 4.71 -19.82
C THR A 225 -6.23 4.16 -20.88
N ASN A 226 -5.60 3.01 -20.63
CA ASN A 226 -4.55 2.48 -21.48
C ASN A 226 -3.47 3.54 -21.77
N ALA A 227 -3.13 4.33 -20.77
CA ALA A 227 -2.19 5.43 -20.87
C ALA A 227 -0.84 5.06 -20.27
N LYS A 228 0.18 5.08 -21.10
CA LYS A 228 1.56 4.83 -20.71
C LYS A 228 2.28 6.16 -20.56
N ILE A 229 2.49 6.60 -19.32
CA ILE A 229 3.27 7.82 -19.06
C ILE A 229 4.72 7.53 -19.43
N THR A 230 5.28 8.34 -20.32
CA THR A 230 6.62 8.15 -20.89
C THR A 230 7.64 9.14 -20.37
N LYS A 231 7.22 10.36 -20.05
CA LYS A 231 8.11 11.43 -19.60
C LYS A 231 7.31 12.52 -18.91
N VAL A 232 7.89 13.13 -17.90
CA VAL A 232 7.35 14.32 -17.26
C VAL A 232 8.40 15.43 -17.31
N GLU A 233 7.99 16.61 -17.80
CA GLU A 233 8.76 17.84 -17.76
C GLU A 233 8.11 18.78 -16.75
N ASP A 234 8.78 19.89 -16.43
CA ASP A 234 8.21 20.91 -15.56
C ASP A 234 6.90 21.43 -16.16
N GLY A 235 5.78 21.10 -15.50
CA GLY A 235 4.45 21.52 -15.94
C GLY A 235 3.90 20.81 -17.18
N LYS A 236 4.51 19.74 -17.66
CA LYS A 236 4.02 19.02 -18.85
C LYS A 236 4.24 17.51 -18.73
N MET A 237 3.17 16.73 -18.96
CA MET A 237 3.20 15.28 -18.96
C MET A 237 3.02 14.73 -20.37
N HIS A 238 3.87 13.77 -20.74
CA HIS A 238 3.79 13.03 -21.99
C HIS A 238 3.31 11.61 -21.70
N PHE A 239 2.31 11.16 -22.44
CA PHE A 239 1.87 9.78 -22.35
C PHE A 239 1.37 9.28 -23.69
N THR A 240 1.48 7.98 -23.88
CA THR A 240 1.02 7.27 -25.08
C THR A 240 -0.21 6.46 -24.73
N GLU A 241 -1.32 6.70 -25.43
CA GLU A 241 -2.49 5.84 -25.37
C GLU A 241 -2.24 4.63 -26.27
N VAL A 242 -2.47 3.43 -25.74
CA VAL A 242 -2.31 2.18 -26.49
C VAL A 242 -3.67 1.54 -26.79
N ASP A 243 -3.70 0.69 -27.80
CA ASP A 243 -4.89 -0.11 -28.13
C ASP A 243 -4.93 -1.39 -27.28
N ASP A 244 -5.95 -2.23 -27.49
CA ASP A 244 -6.15 -3.46 -26.73
C ASP A 244 -5.02 -4.48 -26.91
N SER A 245 -4.21 -4.36 -27.96
CA SER A 245 -3.03 -5.20 -28.20
C SER A 245 -1.75 -4.64 -27.57
N GLY A 246 -1.81 -3.43 -27.00
CA GLY A 246 -0.66 -2.73 -26.45
C GLY A 246 0.12 -1.92 -27.47
N ALA A 247 -0.37 -1.82 -28.72
CA ALA A 247 0.27 -0.99 -29.75
C ALA A 247 -0.07 0.49 -29.55
N ASP A 248 0.88 1.37 -29.90
CA ASP A 248 0.70 2.81 -29.77
C ASP A 248 -0.46 3.30 -30.67
N LYS A 249 -1.38 4.05 -30.09
CA LYS A 249 -2.57 4.58 -30.74
C LYS A 249 -2.52 6.09 -30.89
N LYS A 250 -2.14 6.81 -29.85
CA LYS A 250 -2.11 8.28 -29.85
C LYS A 250 -1.12 8.81 -28.80
N GLN A 251 -0.32 9.82 -29.20
CA GLN A 251 0.54 10.56 -28.30
C GLN A 251 -0.22 11.72 -27.69
N HIS A 252 -0.01 11.95 -26.38
CA HIS A 252 -0.62 13.04 -25.63
C HIS A 252 0.43 13.87 -24.93
N GLU A 253 0.20 15.17 -24.89
CA GLU A 253 0.93 16.12 -24.05
C GLU A 253 -0.11 16.93 -23.27
N LEU A 254 -0.04 16.96 -21.97
CA LEU A 254 -0.93 17.75 -21.11
C LEU A 254 -0.12 18.62 -20.15
N GLU A 255 -0.52 19.88 -20.07
CA GLU A 255 0.04 20.81 -19.08
C GLU A 255 -0.60 20.61 -17.72
N PHE A 256 0.16 20.88 -16.66
CA PHE A 256 -0.35 20.81 -15.29
C PHE A 256 0.34 21.82 -14.38
N LYS A 257 -0.37 22.25 -13.33
CA LYS A 257 0.17 23.04 -12.20
C LYS A 257 0.46 22.14 -11.00
N HIS A 258 -0.30 21.07 -10.85
CA HIS A 258 -0.16 20.10 -9.78
C HIS A 258 -0.43 18.70 -10.34
N SER A 259 0.41 17.76 -9.96
CA SER A 259 0.24 16.36 -10.39
C SER A 259 0.69 15.40 -9.30
N MET A 260 -0.11 14.37 -9.05
CA MET A 260 0.27 13.23 -8.22
C MET A 260 0.10 11.94 -9.02
N ILE A 261 1.18 11.23 -9.20
CA ILE A 261 1.21 9.97 -9.97
C ILE A 261 1.76 8.86 -9.09
N LEU A 262 1.01 7.79 -8.94
CA LEU A 262 1.48 6.59 -8.25
C LEU A 262 2.52 5.88 -9.10
N PRO A 263 3.69 5.53 -8.54
CA PRO A 263 4.73 4.81 -9.26
C PRO A 263 4.45 3.31 -9.30
N ALA A 264 5.17 2.59 -10.14
CA ALA A 264 5.33 1.17 -10.00
C ALA A 264 6.08 0.84 -8.70
N PHE A 265 5.86 -0.36 -8.19
CA PHE A 265 6.57 -0.88 -7.02
C PHE A 265 7.58 -1.95 -7.45
N LYS A 266 8.63 -2.08 -6.67
CA LYS A 266 9.57 -3.19 -6.73
C LYS A 266 10.11 -3.48 -5.34
N GLY A 267 10.88 -4.54 -5.19
CA GLY A 267 11.51 -4.88 -3.93
C GLY A 267 12.56 -3.86 -3.53
N VAL A 268 12.83 -3.77 -2.23
CA VAL A 268 13.87 -2.89 -1.70
C VAL A 268 15.26 -3.39 -2.09
N ASP A 269 16.22 -2.47 -2.18
CA ASP A 269 17.60 -2.78 -2.60
C ASP A 269 18.26 -3.85 -1.72
N ALA A 270 17.92 -3.87 -0.43
CA ALA A 270 18.52 -4.80 0.52
C ALA A 270 18.29 -6.29 0.20
N VAL A 271 17.24 -6.61 -0.56
CA VAL A 271 16.89 -7.99 -0.92
C VAL A 271 17.01 -8.27 -2.42
N MET A 272 17.36 -7.25 -3.22
CA MET A 272 17.37 -7.38 -4.68
C MET A 272 18.39 -8.43 -5.14
N ASP A 273 18.00 -9.20 -6.17
CA ASP A 273 18.88 -10.18 -6.84
C ASP A 273 19.44 -11.28 -5.93
N ILE A 274 18.70 -11.70 -4.92
CA ILE A 274 19.04 -12.89 -4.13
C ILE A 274 18.36 -14.10 -4.77
N GLU A 275 19.18 -14.97 -5.37
CA GLU A 275 18.69 -16.16 -6.08
C GLU A 275 17.85 -17.05 -5.15
N GLY A 276 16.66 -17.42 -5.60
CA GLY A 276 15.72 -18.27 -4.86
C GLY A 276 14.90 -17.52 -3.79
N LEU A 277 15.29 -16.29 -3.45
CA LEU A 277 14.52 -15.47 -2.51
C LEU A 277 13.61 -14.48 -3.23
N THR A 278 14.10 -13.82 -4.27
CA THR A 278 13.38 -12.76 -4.96
C THR A 278 13.14 -13.06 -6.43
N ASN A 279 12.04 -12.50 -6.96
CA ASN A 279 11.81 -12.46 -8.41
C ASN A 279 12.63 -11.32 -9.04
N PRO A 280 12.62 -11.15 -10.39
CA PRO A 280 13.40 -10.11 -11.04
C PRO A 280 13.10 -8.67 -10.58
N ARG A 281 11.89 -8.39 -10.10
CA ARG A 281 11.56 -7.09 -9.54
C ARG A 281 11.85 -6.94 -8.05
N GLY A 282 12.38 -7.99 -7.41
CA GLY A 282 12.78 -7.96 -6.00
C GLY A 282 11.67 -8.30 -5.02
N PHE A 283 10.52 -8.79 -5.47
CA PHE A 283 9.49 -9.29 -4.57
C PHE A 283 9.85 -10.67 -4.05
N ILE A 284 9.47 -10.94 -2.81
CA ILE A 284 9.85 -12.16 -2.09
C ILE A 284 8.98 -13.34 -2.55
N LEU A 285 9.62 -14.42 -2.95
CA LEU A 285 8.97 -15.67 -3.33
C LEU A 285 8.56 -16.44 -2.07
N ILE A 286 7.29 -16.80 -1.97
CA ILE A 286 6.75 -17.58 -0.85
C ILE A 286 5.97 -18.79 -1.32
N ASP A 287 5.84 -19.77 -0.43
CA ASP A 287 4.90 -20.89 -0.57
C ASP A 287 3.53 -20.49 0.02
N ASP A 288 2.62 -21.46 0.13
CA ASP A 288 1.28 -21.24 0.66
C ASP A 288 1.26 -20.82 2.14
N PHE A 289 2.38 -20.97 2.85
CA PHE A 289 2.53 -20.72 4.28
C PHE A 289 3.34 -19.45 4.60
N GLN A 290 3.48 -18.55 3.64
CA GLN A 290 4.28 -17.31 3.73
C GLN A 290 5.79 -17.54 3.86
N ARG A 291 6.25 -18.76 3.61
CA ARG A 291 7.64 -19.20 3.79
C ARG A 291 8.36 -19.24 2.45
N ASN A 292 9.61 -18.76 2.41
CA ASN A 292 10.42 -18.89 1.21
C ASN A 292 10.81 -20.35 0.99
N PRO A 293 10.66 -20.92 -0.24
CA PRO A 293 10.98 -22.33 -0.51
C PRO A 293 12.46 -22.69 -0.36
N LYS A 294 13.36 -21.77 -0.67
CA LYS A 294 14.82 -22.01 -0.57
C LYS A 294 15.36 -21.70 0.83
N TYR A 295 15.05 -20.52 1.36
CA TYR A 295 15.48 -20.10 2.68
C TYR A 295 14.32 -20.33 3.65
N GLN A 296 14.26 -21.54 4.20
CA GLN A 296 13.10 -22.00 4.97
C GLN A 296 12.95 -21.34 6.34
N ASN A 297 13.93 -20.57 6.77
CA ASN A 297 13.83 -19.73 7.95
C ASN A 297 13.43 -18.27 7.64
N ILE A 298 13.06 -18.00 6.38
CA ILE A 298 12.62 -16.67 5.94
C ILE A 298 11.15 -16.72 5.53
N PHE A 299 10.36 -15.84 6.12
CA PHE A 299 8.96 -15.57 5.81
C PHE A 299 8.82 -14.17 5.25
N ALA A 300 7.74 -13.88 4.56
CA ALA A 300 7.45 -12.53 4.09
C ALA A 300 5.97 -12.22 4.16
N VAL A 301 5.65 -10.97 4.49
CA VAL A 301 4.28 -10.48 4.60
C VAL A 301 4.17 -9.08 3.95
N GLY A 302 2.99 -8.79 3.45
CA GLY A 302 2.67 -7.47 2.94
C GLY A 302 3.08 -7.23 1.50
N VAL A 303 3.33 -5.97 1.16
CA VAL A 303 3.55 -5.53 -0.22
C VAL A 303 4.80 -6.14 -0.84
N CYS A 304 5.80 -6.50 -0.04
CA CYS A 304 7.04 -7.10 -0.53
C CYS A 304 6.87 -8.52 -1.10
N VAL A 305 5.72 -9.15 -0.90
CA VAL A 305 5.45 -10.52 -1.36
C VAL A 305 5.14 -10.54 -2.85
N ALA A 306 5.71 -11.51 -3.57
CA ALA A 306 5.42 -11.73 -4.98
C ALA A 306 4.02 -12.35 -5.15
N ILE A 307 3.11 -11.60 -5.79
CA ILE A 307 1.77 -12.08 -6.15
C ILE A 307 1.56 -11.80 -7.63
N PRO A 308 1.09 -12.78 -8.43
CA PRO A 308 0.85 -12.56 -9.85
C PRO A 308 -0.32 -11.58 -10.07
N PRO A 309 -0.33 -10.82 -11.17
CA PRO A 309 -1.48 -10.02 -11.55
C PRO A 309 -2.70 -10.91 -11.82
N VAL A 310 -3.90 -10.33 -11.65
CA VAL A 310 -5.17 -11.05 -11.84
C VAL A 310 -5.37 -11.45 -13.30
N ASN A 311 -5.00 -10.57 -14.22
CA ASN A 311 -5.10 -10.81 -15.67
C ASN A 311 -4.02 -10.02 -16.41
N ALA A 312 -3.78 -10.39 -17.66
CA ALA A 312 -2.94 -9.61 -18.55
C ALA A 312 -3.70 -8.36 -19.04
N THR A 313 -3.00 -7.25 -19.14
CA THR A 313 -3.55 -5.96 -19.61
C THR A 313 -2.66 -5.39 -20.71
N PRO A 314 -3.17 -4.50 -21.60
CA PRO A 314 -2.37 -3.92 -22.68
C PRO A 314 -1.11 -3.21 -22.17
N ILE A 315 -1.21 -2.50 -21.05
CA ILE A 315 -0.07 -2.01 -20.29
C ILE A 315 -0.05 -2.81 -18.99
N ALA A 316 1.08 -3.42 -18.67
CA ALA A 316 1.16 -4.27 -17.48
C ALA A 316 0.82 -3.49 -16.20
N THR A 317 0.01 -4.11 -15.35
CA THR A 317 -0.32 -3.64 -14.00
C THR A 317 0.00 -4.74 -13.00
N GLY A 318 0.36 -4.37 -11.77
CA GLY A 318 0.59 -5.32 -10.70
C GLY A 318 -0.69 -5.67 -9.94
N ALA A 319 -0.59 -6.59 -8.99
CA ALA A 319 -1.68 -6.97 -8.10
C ALA A 319 -1.63 -6.13 -6.83
N PRO A 320 -2.74 -5.49 -6.41
CA PRO A 320 -2.78 -4.75 -5.15
C PRO A 320 -2.70 -5.69 -3.95
N LYS A 321 -2.13 -5.19 -2.85
CA LYS A 321 -2.05 -5.90 -1.58
C LYS A 321 -2.65 -4.99 -0.52
N THR A 322 -3.89 -5.30 -0.12
CA THR A 322 -4.67 -4.49 0.81
C THR A 322 -4.31 -4.79 2.26
N GLY A 323 -4.69 -3.90 3.18
CA GLY A 323 -4.43 -4.09 4.60
C GLY A 323 -5.06 -5.37 5.15
N TYR A 324 -6.22 -5.76 4.67
CA TYR A 324 -6.88 -7.00 5.06
C TYR A 324 -6.05 -8.23 4.66
N MET A 325 -5.50 -8.24 3.45
CA MET A 325 -4.60 -9.30 2.99
C MET A 325 -3.33 -9.35 3.83
N ILE A 326 -2.73 -8.20 4.11
CA ILE A 326 -1.51 -8.11 4.93
C ILE A 326 -1.75 -8.69 6.31
N GLU A 327 -2.87 -8.37 6.93
CA GLU A 327 -3.25 -8.91 8.24
C GLU A 327 -3.37 -10.43 8.22
N SER A 328 -4.01 -10.99 7.20
CA SER A 328 -4.10 -12.45 7.02
C SER A 328 -2.72 -13.10 6.90
N MET A 329 -1.80 -12.48 6.14
CA MET A 329 -0.42 -12.95 6.00
C MET A 329 0.32 -12.92 7.34
N VAL A 330 0.13 -11.87 8.13
CA VAL A 330 0.73 -11.73 9.47
C VAL A 330 0.24 -12.82 10.40
N THR A 331 -1.06 -13.08 10.42
CA THR A 331 -1.66 -14.12 11.27
C THR A 331 -1.12 -15.51 10.90
N ALA A 332 -1.08 -15.83 9.60
CA ALA A 332 -0.55 -17.12 9.13
C ALA A 332 0.95 -17.27 9.49
N THR A 333 1.74 -16.24 9.27
CA THR A 333 3.18 -16.26 9.59
C THR A 333 3.42 -16.46 11.08
N THR A 334 2.67 -15.80 11.94
CA THR A 334 2.75 -15.96 13.38
C THR A 334 2.49 -17.40 13.80
N HIS A 335 1.40 -17.97 13.31
CA HIS A 335 1.03 -19.37 13.59
C HIS A 335 2.11 -20.35 13.13
N ASN A 336 2.61 -20.16 11.91
CA ASN A 336 3.59 -21.05 11.31
C ASN A 336 4.96 -20.97 12.00
N LEU A 337 5.38 -19.78 12.44
CA LEU A 337 6.59 -19.62 13.25
C LEU A 337 6.44 -20.28 14.62
N ALA A 338 5.29 -20.10 15.27
CA ALA A 338 5.02 -20.76 16.55
C ALA A 338 5.08 -22.28 16.39
N ASN A 339 4.56 -22.83 15.30
CA ASN A 339 4.67 -24.25 15.00
C ASN A 339 6.13 -24.70 14.87
N LEU A 340 6.94 -24.00 14.10
CA LEU A 340 8.35 -24.34 13.92
C LEU A 340 9.11 -24.35 15.25
N LEU A 341 8.84 -23.39 16.12
CA LEU A 341 9.48 -23.30 17.44
C LEU A 341 9.05 -24.43 18.39
N GLN A 342 7.95 -25.12 18.09
CA GLN A 342 7.47 -26.28 18.81
C GLN A 342 7.81 -27.61 18.11
N GLY A 343 8.63 -27.56 17.04
CA GLY A 343 8.98 -28.74 16.27
C GLY A 343 7.90 -29.22 15.33
N LYS A 344 6.92 -28.39 15.01
CA LYS A 344 5.82 -28.70 14.08
C LYS A 344 6.03 -27.99 12.76
N GLU A 345 5.45 -28.54 11.69
CA GLU A 345 5.51 -27.91 10.36
C GLU A 345 4.49 -26.77 10.21
N PRO A 346 4.78 -25.79 9.34
CA PRO A 346 3.80 -24.79 8.95
C PRO A 346 2.55 -25.43 8.34
N ASP A 347 1.37 -24.98 8.76
CA ASP A 347 0.09 -25.54 8.32
C ASP A 347 -0.99 -24.49 8.06
N GLU A 348 -0.73 -23.20 8.32
CA GLU A 348 -1.70 -22.14 8.11
C GLU A 348 -1.41 -21.34 6.85
N ARG A 349 -2.43 -21.21 5.99
CA ARG A 349 -2.35 -20.47 4.72
C ARG A 349 -2.78 -19.02 4.93
N GLY A 350 -2.02 -18.09 4.35
CA GLY A 350 -2.49 -16.72 4.17
C GLY A 350 -3.59 -16.69 3.11
N SER A 351 -4.56 -15.80 3.28
CA SER A 351 -5.60 -15.58 2.27
C SER A 351 -5.30 -14.34 1.46
N TRP A 352 -5.47 -14.44 0.13
CA TRP A 352 -5.30 -13.30 -0.78
C TRP A 352 -6.67 -12.71 -1.09
N ASN A 353 -7.19 -11.96 -0.12
CA ASN A 353 -8.50 -11.31 -0.21
C ASN A 353 -8.32 -9.81 -0.29
N ALA A 354 -9.06 -9.16 -1.17
CA ALA A 354 -9.03 -7.71 -1.28
C ALA A 354 -10.25 -7.10 -0.60
N VAL A 355 -10.02 -6.25 0.38
CA VAL A 355 -11.03 -5.40 1.01
C VAL A 355 -10.45 -3.99 1.05
N CYS A 356 -11.13 -3.03 0.45
CA CYS A 356 -10.63 -1.66 0.34
C CYS A 356 -11.73 -0.65 0.65
N LEU A 357 -11.33 0.41 1.36
CA LEU A 357 -12.14 1.60 1.59
C LEU A 357 -11.42 2.78 0.95
N ALA A 358 -12.01 3.39 -0.07
CA ALA A 358 -11.50 4.61 -0.70
C ALA A 358 -12.36 5.80 -0.30
N ASP A 359 -11.77 6.75 0.42
CA ASP A 359 -12.44 7.95 0.91
C ASP A 359 -12.33 9.10 -0.10
N PHE A 360 -13.45 9.76 -0.39
CA PHE A 360 -13.50 10.91 -1.30
C PHE A 360 -13.77 12.23 -0.54
N GLY A 361 -13.79 12.17 0.79
CA GLY A 361 -14.04 13.30 1.67
C GLY A 361 -15.50 13.51 2.01
N ASP A 362 -16.37 13.49 1.03
CA ASP A 362 -17.84 13.64 1.20
C ASP A 362 -18.58 12.30 1.07
N THR A 363 -18.00 11.35 0.39
CA THR A 363 -18.50 9.99 0.19
C THR A 363 -17.30 9.06 0.05
N GLY A 364 -17.49 7.86 -0.43
CA GLY A 364 -16.42 6.92 -0.72
C GLY A 364 -16.92 5.65 -1.38
N VAL A 365 -15.99 4.80 -1.75
CA VAL A 365 -16.28 3.48 -2.34
C VAL A 365 -15.58 2.41 -1.52
N ALA A 366 -16.33 1.37 -1.18
CA ALA A 366 -15.80 0.15 -0.59
C ALA A 366 -15.93 -0.99 -1.58
N PHE A 367 -14.96 -1.89 -1.63
CA PHE A 367 -15.10 -3.10 -2.43
C PHE A 367 -14.50 -4.31 -1.73
N VAL A 368 -15.04 -5.48 -2.07
CA VAL A 368 -14.64 -6.78 -1.51
C VAL A 368 -14.49 -7.78 -2.64
N ALA A 369 -13.31 -8.38 -2.76
CA ALA A 369 -13.00 -9.47 -3.71
C ALA A 369 -12.39 -10.63 -2.93
N LEU A 370 -13.15 -11.69 -2.75
CA LEU A 370 -12.78 -12.87 -1.95
C LEU A 370 -12.90 -14.14 -2.80
N PRO A 371 -11.82 -14.82 -3.19
CA PRO A 371 -10.43 -14.35 -3.17
C PRO A 371 -10.18 -13.26 -4.21
N GLN A 372 -9.05 -12.57 -4.10
CA GLN A 372 -8.66 -11.51 -5.05
C GLN A 372 -8.53 -12.02 -6.48
N ILE A 373 -7.90 -13.18 -6.65
CA ILE A 373 -7.73 -13.82 -7.95
C ILE A 373 -9.00 -14.65 -8.26
N PRO A 374 -9.66 -14.43 -9.41
CA PRO A 374 -10.84 -15.19 -9.78
C PRO A 374 -10.57 -16.71 -9.92
N PRO A 375 -11.60 -17.57 -9.70
CA PRO A 375 -13.00 -17.24 -9.45
C PRO A 375 -13.25 -16.77 -8.02
N ARG A 376 -14.16 -15.80 -7.86
CA ARG A 376 -14.47 -15.15 -6.59
C ARG A 376 -15.78 -15.65 -6.00
N ASN A 377 -15.78 -15.90 -4.69
CA ASN A 377 -16.99 -16.24 -3.93
C ASN A 377 -17.77 -14.98 -3.56
N THR A 378 -17.05 -13.87 -3.34
CA THR A 378 -17.63 -12.56 -3.07
C THR A 378 -16.96 -11.53 -3.98
N ASN A 379 -17.80 -10.79 -4.72
CA ASN A 379 -17.36 -9.78 -5.66
C ASN A 379 -18.36 -8.62 -5.61
N TRP A 380 -18.07 -7.60 -4.81
CA TRP A 380 -19.03 -6.59 -4.43
C TRP A 380 -18.39 -5.22 -4.24
N ALA A 381 -19.11 -4.17 -4.63
CA ALA A 381 -18.71 -2.79 -4.38
C ALA A 381 -19.93 -1.98 -3.96
N SER A 382 -19.68 -0.97 -3.13
CA SER A 382 -20.72 -0.03 -2.67
C SER A 382 -20.12 1.35 -2.50
N ARG A 383 -20.93 2.40 -2.63
CA ARG A 383 -20.54 3.76 -2.33
C ARG A 383 -21.46 4.40 -1.32
N GLY A 384 -20.96 5.35 -0.55
CA GLY A 384 -21.75 6.07 0.43
C GLY A 384 -20.91 6.86 1.41
N LYS A 385 -21.56 7.74 2.15
CA LYS A 385 -20.93 8.55 3.19
C LYS A 385 -20.36 7.70 4.33
N TRP A 386 -20.90 6.52 4.56
CA TRP A 386 -20.42 5.60 5.58
C TRP A 386 -18.97 5.20 5.36
N VAL A 387 -18.49 5.16 4.11
CA VAL A 387 -17.11 4.79 3.78
C VAL A 387 -16.14 5.82 4.36
N HIS A 388 -16.45 7.12 4.25
CA HIS A 388 -15.65 8.19 4.86
C HIS A 388 -15.54 7.99 6.37
N LEU A 389 -16.67 7.79 7.05
CA LEU A 389 -16.70 7.57 8.50
C LEU A 389 -15.93 6.31 8.91
N ALA A 390 -16.04 5.23 8.13
CA ALA A 390 -15.29 4.00 8.34
C ALA A 390 -13.78 4.22 8.20
N LYS A 391 -13.36 5.02 7.23
CA LYS A 391 -11.94 5.34 7.02
C LYS A 391 -11.37 6.15 8.19
N VAL A 392 -12.11 7.14 8.69
CA VAL A 392 -11.72 7.92 9.87
C VAL A 392 -11.62 7.02 11.11
N ALA A 393 -12.59 6.14 11.31
CA ALA A 393 -12.57 5.21 12.42
C ALA A 393 -11.38 4.24 12.33
N TYR A 394 -11.05 3.78 11.12
CA TYR A 394 -9.89 2.92 10.87
C TYR A 394 -8.58 3.60 11.26
N GLU A 395 -8.39 4.86 10.88
CA GLU A 395 -7.21 5.63 11.27
C GLU A 395 -7.04 5.68 12.79
N LYS A 396 -8.10 6.07 13.50
CA LYS A 396 -8.08 6.19 14.96
C LYS A 396 -7.83 4.87 15.64
N TYR A 397 -8.48 3.83 15.17
CA TYR A 397 -8.32 2.49 15.72
C TYR A 397 -6.92 1.95 15.51
N PHE A 398 -6.37 2.06 14.29
CA PHE A 398 -5.05 1.52 14.00
C PHE A 398 -3.94 2.23 14.79
N LEU A 399 -4.01 3.55 14.88
CA LEU A 399 -3.06 4.32 15.69
C LEU A 399 -3.16 3.94 17.18
N HIS A 400 -4.37 3.71 17.69
CA HIS A 400 -4.57 3.21 19.04
C HIS A 400 -3.98 1.79 19.19
N LYS A 401 -4.22 0.92 18.24
CA LYS A 401 -3.65 -0.44 18.21
C LYS A 401 -2.13 -0.43 18.31
N VAL A 402 -1.48 0.44 17.56
CA VAL A 402 -0.02 0.59 17.58
C VAL A 402 0.45 1.06 18.95
N ARG A 403 -0.17 2.10 19.52
CA ARG A 403 0.22 2.66 20.81
C ARG A 403 -0.03 1.73 22.00
N ALA A 404 -1.04 0.89 21.90
CA ALA A 404 -1.47 -0.01 22.98
C ALA A 404 -1.05 -1.47 22.77
N ALA A 405 -0.30 -1.77 21.70
CA ALA A 405 0.11 -3.12 21.33
C ALA A 405 -1.07 -4.11 21.25
N LYS A 406 -2.18 -3.67 20.71
CA LYS A 406 -3.36 -4.52 20.51
C LYS A 406 -3.20 -5.37 19.26
N THR A 407 -3.60 -6.64 19.36
CA THR A 407 -3.49 -7.60 18.23
C THR A 407 -4.85 -8.03 17.70
N GLU A 408 -5.94 -7.79 18.44
CA GLU A 408 -7.27 -8.24 18.06
C GLU A 408 -7.77 -7.50 16.82
N PRO A 409 -8.26 -8.22 15.79
CA PRO A 409 -8.78 -7.60 14.56
C PRO A 409 -10.21 -7.07 14.75
N TYR A 410 -10.44 -6.36 15.85
CA TYR A 410 -11.78 -5.89 16.22
C TYR A 410 -12.36 -4.93 15.17
N TYR A 411 -11.51 -4.02 14.66
CA TYR A 411 -11.95 -3.07 13.66
C TYR A 411 -12.31 -3.76 12.34
N GLU A 412 -11.47 -4.69 11.88
CA GLU A 412 -11.67 -5.43 10.64
C GLU A 412 -12.96 -6.23 10.68
N LYS A 413 -13.26 -6.85 11.81
CA LYS A 413 -14.54 -7.53 12.03
C LYS A 413 -15.73 -6.58 11.97
N THR A 414 -15.60 -5.39 12.56
CA THR A 414 -16.64 -4.36 12.53
C THR A 414 -16.86 -3.85 11.11
N ILE A 415 -15.80 -3.58 10.35
CA ILE A 415 -15.90 -3.15 8.95
C ILE A 415 -16.55 -4.23 8.09
N MET A 416 -16.18 -5.50 8.26
CA MET A 416 -16.82 -6.60 7.53
C MET A 416 -18.30 -6.73 7.84
N LYS A 417 -18.69 -6.48 9.08
CA LYS A 417 -20.12 -6.41 9.46
C LYS A 417 -20.85 -5.26 8.77
N LEU A 418 -20.26 -4.06 8.77
CA LEU A 418 -20.84 -2.88 8.11
C LEU A 418 -21.00 -3.12 6.61
N ILE A 419 -19.97 -3.66 5.96
CA ILE A 419 -20.01 -4.02 4.54
C ILE A 419 -21.15 -5.05 4.30
N GLY A 420 -21.28 -6.05 5.14
CA GLY A 420 -22.36 -7.04 5.06
C GLY A 420 -23.74 -6.43 5.18
N VAL A 421 -23.93 -5.49 6.10
CA VAL A 421 -25.20 -4.77 6.30
C VAL A 421 -25.55 -3.92 5.07
N GLU A 422 -24.57 -3.15 4.55
CA GLU A 422 -24.79 -2.32 3.35
C GLU A 422 -25.11 -3.18 2.13
N ARG A 423 -24.44 -4.31 1.98
CA ARG A 423 -24.75 -5.29 0.91
C ARG A 423 -26.18 -5.81 0.98
N LEU A 424 -26.67 -6.10 2.17
CA LEU A 424 -28.06 -6.54 2.37
C LEU A 424 -29.05 -5.45 2.03
N LYS A 425 -28.75 -4.18 2.33
CA LYS A 425 -29.60 -3.04 1.93
C LYS A 425 -29.68 -2.89 0.42
N GLU A 426 -28.57 -3.05 -0.28
CA GLU A 426 -28.52 -2.95 -1.75
C GLU A 426 -29.29 -4.09 -2.44
N SER A 427 -29.33 -5.27 -1.84
CA SER A 427 -30.06 -6.44 -2.39
C SER A 427 -31.57 -6.40 -2.15
N ARG A 428 -32.05 -5.44 -1.36
CA ARG A 428 -33.50 -5.21 -1.11
C ARG A 428 -34.02 -4.08 -2.01
#